data_dcd5b9d3f4292ac47918bf7cd7e268a3
#
_entry.id   dcd5b9d3f4292ac47918bf7cd7e268a3
#
_cell.length_a   1.000
_cell.length_b   1.000
_cell.length_c   1.000
_cell.angle_alpha   90.00
_cell.angle_beta   90.00
_cell.angle_gamma   90.00
#
_symmetry.space_group_name_H-M   'P 1'
#
loop_
_entity.id
_entity.type
_entity.pdbx_description
1 polymer ?
#
loop_
_entity_poly.entity_id
_entity_poly.type
_entity_poly.pdbx_seq_one_letter_code
_entity_poly.pdbx_strand_id
1 'polypeptide(L)'
;MSMTVPQVCVIIAARNAARTIPAAIASALREPEVAEVVVVDDASTDDTAKVATAADDGSGRLSVIRLDVNRGPSFARNAAIAGSKSPFLSILDADDFFLEGRFRQLFASTDWDFAADNIMLIRDDTATDVSKIVAPAFSADPEFLDFERFIEGNISSRRVQRGELGFLKPVISRAFLDRHGLRYDENLRLGEDYELYARAFALGARFKVIRSCGYGAIVRADSLSGRHKTQDLKRLADADLALLKIDSLPEGSKAVLRKHERHVRDKYRLRNFLDVKAERGMASAAAYALASQSNLIPIVRGVASDKLDALFRHVGLSPRQQPVPPLRYLMAGTSTSPNK
;
A
#
# COMPACT_ATOMS: atom_id res chain seq x y z
N MET A 1 9.48 -20.02 30.85
CA MET A 1 8.32 -20.21 29.98
C MET A 1 8.83 -20.23 28.55
N SER A 2 8.63 -21.33 27.83
CA SER A 2 8.95 -21.38 26.41
C SER A 2 7.98 -20.41 25.72
N MET A 3 8.50 -19.30 25.18
CA MET A 3 7.68 -18.41 24.37
C MET A 3 7.31 -19.18 23.11
N THR A 4 6.01 -19.41 22.92
CA THR A 4 5.51 -20.00 21.67
C THR A 4 5.85 -19.04 20.53
N VAL A 5 6.43 -19.56 19.45
CA VAL A 5 6.72 -18.79 18.24
C VAL A 5 5.41 -18.19 17.72
N PRO A 6 5.34 -16.87 17.44
CA PRO A 6 4.15 -16.29 16.85
C PRO A 6 3.79 -16.97 15.53
N GLN A 7 2.51 -17.19 15.29
CA GLN A 7 2.03 -17.83 14.06
C GLN A 7 1.42 -16.79 13.12
N VAL A 8 2.06 -16.58 11.98
CA VAL A 8 1.66 -15.59 10.96
C VAL A 8 1.14 -16.32 9.73
N CYS A 9 -0.02 -15.89 9.22
CA CYS A 9 -0.45 -16.20 7.86
C CYS A 9 0.01 -15.08 6.93
N VAL A 10 0.82 -15.42 5.93
CA VAL A 10 1.17 -14.50 4.84
C VAL A 10 0.14 -14.63 3.73
N ILE A 11 -0.47 -13.52 3.36
CA ILE A 11 -1.51 -13.41 2.34
C ILE A 11 -0.90 -12.81 1.08
N ILE A 12 -0.99 -13.54 -0.05
CA ILE A 12 -0.50 -13.10 -1.35
C ILE A 12 -1.67 -13.07 -2.34
N ALA A 13 -2.18 -11.87 -2.64
CA ALA A 13 -3.11 -11.68 -3.74
C ALA A 13 -2.31 -11.58 -5.06
N ALA A 14 -2.56 -12.46 -6.01
CA ALA A 14 -1.78 -12.57 -7.22
C ALA A 14 -2.64 -12.47 -8.48
N ARG A 15 -2.14 -11.76 -9.50
CA ARG A 15 -2.71 -11.77 -10.84
C ARG A 15 -1.65 -11.53 -11.88
N ASN A 16 -1.50 -12.47 -12.81
CA ASN A 16 -0.48 -12.45 -13.86
C ASN A 16 0.93 -12.20 -13.29
N ALA A 17 1.29 -12.98 -12.28
CA ALA A 17 2.50 -12.85 -11.49
C ALA A 17 3.42 -14.09 -11.61
N ALA A 18 3.27 -14.93 -12.64
CA ALA A 18 4.01 -16.19 -12.78
C ALA A 18 5.53 -16.00 -12.67
N ARG A 19 6.07 -14.85 -13.10
CA ARG A 19 7.50 -14.55 -13.05
C ARG A 19 8.01 -14.22 -11.64
N THR A 20 7.19 -13.66 -10.78
CA THR A 20 7.63 -13.06 -9.51
C THR A 20 7.17 -13.82 -8.27
N ILE A 21 6.01 -14.46 -8.36
CA ILE A 21 5.39 -15.14 -7.23
C ILE A 21 6.26 -16.21 -6.55
N PRO A 22 7.15 -16.97 -7.24
CA PRO A 22 8.02 -17.93 -6.55
C PRO A 22 8.96 -17.27 -5.54
N ALA A 23 9.50 -16.11 -5.87
CA ALA A 23 10.40 -15.37 -4.97
C ALA A 23 9.63 -14.82 -3.75
N ALA A 24 8.41 -14.34 -3.95
CA ALA A 24 7.53 -13.90 -2.87
C ALA A 24 7.23 -15.06 -1.90
N ILE A 25 6.77 -16.21 -2.42
CA ILE A 25 6.47 -17.41 -1.63
C ILE A 25 7.71 -17.91 -0.87
N ALA A 26 8.86 -18.05 -1.57
CA ALA A 26 10.10 -18.52 -0.94
C ALA A 26 10.56 -17.58 0.18
N SER A 27 10.41 -16.26 0.01
CA SER A 27 10.76 -15.28 1.05
C SER A 27 9.87 -15.41 2.29
N ALA A 28 8.59 -15.72 2.11
CA ALA A 28 7.64 -15.94 3.20
C ALA A 28 7.90 -17.27 3.93
N LEU A 29 8.08 -18.38 3.18
CA LEU A 29 8.31 -19.71 3.76
C LEU A 29 9.64 -19.82 4.53
N ARG A 30 10.61 -18.95 4.25
CA ARG A 30 11.89 -18.90 4.96
C ARG A 30 11.75 -18.39 6.40
N GLU A 31 10.72 -17.61 6.69
CA GLU A 31 10.53 -17.03 8.03
C GLU A 31 9.94 -18.08 9.00
N PRO A 32 10.56 -18.29 10.17
CA PRO A 32 10.12 -19.33 11.12
C PRO A 32 8.78 -19.02 11.79
N GLU A 33 8.38 -17.74 11.86
CA GLU A 33 7.10 -17.31 12.41
C GLU A 33 5.93 -17.54 11.43
N VAL A 34 6.20 -17.83 10.16
CA VAL A 34 5.17 -18.07 9.15
C VAL A 34 4.63 -19.50 9.28
N ALA A 35 3.39 -19.61 9.71
CA ALA A 35 2.68 -20.88 9.85
C ALA A 35 1.83 -21.21 8.61
N GLU A 36 1.39 -20.21 7.88
CA GLU A 36 0.56 -20.36 6.68
C GLU A 36 0.99 -19.34 5.61
N VAL A 37 1.03 -19.77 4.36
CA VAL A 37 1.11 -18.89 3.17
C VAL A 37 -0.11 -19.18 2.31
N VAL A 38 -1.00 -18.19 2.17
CA VAL A 38 -2.21 -18.31 1.37
C VAL A 38 -2.10 -17.43 0.14
N VAL A 39 -1.92 -18.06 -1.01
CA VAL A 39 -1.93 -17.40 -2.32
C VAL A 39 -3.34 -17.44 -2.88
N VAL A 40 -3.87 -16.29 -3.28
CA VAL A 40 -5.14 -16.22 -4.03
C VAL A 40 -4.85 -15.68 -5.43
N ASP A 41 -4.96 -16.56 -6.42
CA ASP A 41 -4.86 -16.23 -7.84
C ASP A 41 -6.19 -15.64 -8.33
N ASP A 42 -6.23 -14.35 -8.56
CA ASP A 42 -7.40 -13.58 -8.96
C ASP A 42 -7.66 -13.70 -10.49
N ALA A 43 -7.94 -14.93 -10.94
CA ALA A 43 -8.21 -15.29 -12.33
C ALA A 43 -7.08 -14.86 -13.29
N SER A 44 -5.87 -15.30 -13.03
CA SER A 44 -4.73 -15.08 -13.94
C SER A 44 -4.94 -15.76 -15.29
N THR A 45 -4.42 -15.13 -16.32
CA THR A 45 -4.38 -15.66 -17.70
C THR A 45 -3.04 -16.30 -18.06
N ASP A 46 -2.07 -16.21 -17.16
CA ASP A 46 -0.76 -16.87 -17.23
C ASP A 46 -0.70 -18.08 -16.28
N ASP A 47 0.47 -18.70 -16.15
CA ASP A 47 0.70 -19.87 -15.29
C ASP A 47 0.82 -19.53 -13.78
N THR A 48 0.35 -18.38 -13.30
CA THR A 48 0.52 -17.93 -11.90
C THR A 48 0.15 -19.00 -10.88
N ALA A 49 -1.06 -19.58 -10.94
CA ALA A 49 -1.50 -20.60 -9.99
C ALA A 49 -0.62 -21.86 -10.01
N LYS A 50 -0.25 -22.31 -11.21
CA LYS A 50 0.61 -23.49 -11.40
C LYS A 50 2.01 -23.27 -10.82
N VAL A 51 2.59 -22.12 -11.09
CA VAL A 51 3.93 -21.73 -10.61
C VAL A 51 3.91 -21.52 -9.10
N ALA A 52 2.85 -20.90 -8.57
CA ALA A 52 2.66 -20.75 -7.12
C ALA A 52 2.61 -22.10 -6.41
N THR A 53 1.84 -23.08 -6.94
CA THR A 53 1.76 -24.42 -6.37
C THR A 53 3.11 -25.15 -6.42
N ALA A 54 3.87 -24.96 -7.50
CA ALA A 54 5.19 -25.57 -7.66
C ALA A 54 6.27 -24.95 -6.73
N ALA A 55 5.98 -23.80 -6.11
CA ALA A 55 6.88 -23.13 -5.16
C ALA A 55 6.74 -23.66 -3.71
N ASP A 56 5.97 -24.71 -3.49
CA ASP A 56 5.87 -25.38 -2.18
C ASP A 56 7.23 -25.97 -1.78
N ASP A 57 7.66 -25.69 -0.55
CA ASP A 57 8.89 -26.22 0.05
C ASP A 57 8.71 -27.60 0.69
N GLY A 58 7.52 -28.19 0.58
CA GLY A 58 7.15 -29.47 1.18
C GLY A 58 6.80 -29.40 2.68
N SER A 59 6.77 -28.20 3.26
CA SER A 59 6.42 -28.01 4.68
C SER A 59 4.91 -28.13 4.96
N GLY A 60 4.07 -28.12 3.91
CA GLY A 60 2.62 -28.12 4.04
C GLY A 60 2.02 -26.79 4.50
N ARG A 61 2.82 -25.71 4.50
CA ARG A 61 2.38 -24.35 4.91
C ARG A 61 1.74 -23.54 3.77
N LEU A 62 1.97 -23.96 2.52
CA LEU A 62 1.46 -23.25 1.34
C LEU A 62 0.09 -23.75 0.94
N SER A 63 -0.83 -22.84 0.67
CA SER A 63 -2.10 -23.12 -0.01
C SER A 63 -2.35 -22.13 -1.15
N VAL A 64 -2.88 -22.63 -2.26
CA VAL A 64 -3.19 -21.82 -3.44
C VAL A 64 -4.67 -21.94 -3.76
N ILE A 65 -5.35 -20.80 -3.78
CA ILE A 65 -6.78 -20.68 -4.13
C ILE A 65 -6.84 -19.97 -5.47
N ARG A 66 -7.50 -20.56 -6.47
CA ARG A 66 -7.75 -19.92 -7.75
C ARG A 66 -9.19 -19.46 -7.85
N LEU A 67 -9.39 -18.19 -8.23
CA LEU A 67 -10.71 -17.65 -8.53
C LEU A 67 -11.05 -17.82 -10.02
N ASP A 68 -12.32 -18.04 -10.30
CA ASP A 68 -12.80 -18.20 -11.70
C ASP A 68 -12.89 -16.85 -12.43
N VAL A 69 -13.12 -15.75 -11.69
CA VAL A 69 -13.26 -14.39 -12.24
C VAL A 69 -12.46 -13.40 -11.44
N ASN A 70 -11.93 -12.37 -12.12
CA ASN A 70 -11.21 -11.28 -11.47
C ASN A 70 -12.13 -10.46 -10.57
N ARG A 71 -11.86 -10.46 -9.28
CA ARG A 71 -12.61 -9.72 -8.26
C ARG A 71 -11.81 -8.60 -7.59
N GLY A 72 -10.52 -8.51 -7.88
CA GLY A 72 -9.62 -7.49 -7.36
C GLY A 72 -8.90 -7.88 -6.06
N PRO A 73 -7.89 -7.09 -5.66
CA PRO A 73 -7.00 -7.44 -4.55
C PRO A 73 -7.72 -7.50 -3.20
N SER A 74 -8.69 -6.63 -2.96
CA SER A 74 -9.49 -6.62 -1.71
C SER A 74 -10.24 -7.93 -1.51
N PHE A 75 -10.92 -8.43 -2.54
CA PHE A 75 -11.61 -9.72 -2.47
C PHE A 75 -10.62 -10.87 -2.26
N ALA A 76 -9.52 -10.89 -3.00
CA ALA A 76 -8.51 -11.93 -2.88
C ALA A 76 -7.92 -11.97 -1.46
N ARG A 77 -7.60 -10.80 -0.86
CA ARG A 77 -7.13 -10.71 0.53
C ARG A 77 -8.20 -11.18 1.52
N ASN A 78 -9.47 -10.79 1.34
CA ASN A 78 -10.57 -11.25 2.18
C ASN A 78 -10.76 -12.77 2.11
N ALA A 79 -10.66 -13.36 0.91
CA ALA A 79 -10.73 -14.80 0.73
C ALA A 79 -9.60 -15.54 1.47
N ALA A 80 -8.36 -15.01 1.41
CA ALA A 80 -7.23 -15.55 2.16
C ALA A 80 -7.42 -15.41 3.68
N ILE A 81 -7.94 -14.27 4.16
CA ILE A 81 -8.26 -14.07 5.59
C ILE A 81 -9.26 -15.12 6.06
N ALA A 82 -10.31 -15.37 5.28
CA ALA A 82 -11.33 -16.36 5.60
C ALA A 82 -10.81 -17.81 5.54
N GLY A 83 -9.87 -18.09 4.62
CA GLY A 83 -9.27 -19.42 4.44
C GLY A 83 -8.14 -19.76 5.42
N SER A 84 -7.71 -18.84 6.27
CA SER A 84 -6.57 -19.01 7.19
C SER A 84 -7.00 -18.99 8.65
N LYS A 85 -6.14 -19.51 9.54
CA LYS A 85 -6.43 -19.65 10.99
C LYS A 85 -5.42 -18.97 11.90
N SER A 86 -4.25 -18.57 11.37
CA SER A 86 -3.18 -17.95 12.18
C SER A 86 -3.67 -16.70 12.90
N PRO A 87 -3.21 -16.47 14.14
CA PRO A 87 -3.62 -15.33 14.96
C PRO A 87 -3.12 -13.98 14.40
N PHE A 88 -2.12 -13.99 13.53
CA PHE A 88 -1.58 -12.81 12.89
C PHE A 88 -1.61 -12.95 11.37
N LEU A 89 -1.81 -11.84 10.69
CA LEU A 89 -1.87 -11.75 9.24
C LEU A 89 -0.78 -10.80 8.74
N SER A 90 -0.16 -11.10 7.61
CA SER A 90 0.77 -10.19 6.94
C SER A 90 0.51 -10.20 5.44
N ILE A 91 0.41 -9.02 4.84
CA ILE A 91 0.23 -8.91 3.39
C ILE A 91 1.59 -8.89 2.71
N LEU A 92 1.72 -9.68 1.64
CA LEU A 92 2.85 -9.65 0.75
C LEU A 92 2.34 -9.53 -0.70
N ASP A 93 2.76 -8.49 -1.40
CA ASP A 93 2.40 -8.35 -2.81
C ASP A 93 3.18 -9.38 -3.66
N ALA A 94 2.56 -9.92 -4.70
CA ALA A 94 3.09 -11.06 -5.47
C ALA A 94 4.40 -10.79 -6.24
N ASP A 95 4.84 -9.55 -6.26
CA ASP A 95 6.07 -9.06 -6.88
C ASP A 95 7.11 -8.53 -5.90
N ASP A 96 6.81 -8.61 -4.59
CA ASP A 96 7.65 -8.16 -3.49
C ASP A 96 8.23 -9.34 -2.71
N PHE A 97 9.01 -9.06 -1.66
CA PHE A 97 9.64 -10.10 -0.85
C PHE A 97 9.91 -9.64 0.58
N PHE A 98 10.02 -10.58 1.50
CA PHE A 98 10.49 -10.33 2.86
C PHE A 98 12.02 -10.49 2.95
N LEU A 99 12.62 -9.62 3.77
CA LEU A 99 14.00 -9.79 4.24
C LEU A 99 14.00 -10.70 5.48
N GLU A 100 15.04 -11.49 5.62
CA GLU A 100 15.16 -12.48 6.70
C GLU A 100 15.11 -11.85 8.10
N GLY A 101 14.33 -12.46 8.97
CA GLY A 101 14.15 -12.05 10.36
C GLY A 101 13.22 -10.86 10.56
N ARG A 102 12.40 -10.52 9.56
CA ARG A 102 11.40 -9.46 9.64
C ARG A 102 10.48 -9.61 10.85
N PHE A 103 9.89 -10.79 11.01
CA PHE A 103 8.89 -11.02 12.06
C PHE A 103 9.47 -11.00 13.45
N ARG A 104 10.67 -11.52 13.65
CA ARG A 104 11.35 -11.47 14.96
C ARG A 104 11.44 -10.04 15.51
N GLN A 105 11.73 -9.06 14.66
CA GLN A 105 11.81 -7.66 15.09
C GLN A 105 10.43 -7.07 15.38
N LEU A 106 9.43 -7.37 14.56
CA LEU A 106 8.06 -6.92 14.77
C LEU A 106 7.44 -7.46 16.05
N PHE A 107 7.74 -8.71 16.40
CA PHE A 107 7.28 -9.39 17.60
C PHE A 107 8.16 -9.19 18.85
N ALA A 108 9.14 -8.29 18.81
CA ALA A 108 9.91 -7.94 20.01
C ALA A 108 9.02 -7.39 21.14
N SER A 109 7.85 -6.86 20.82
CA SER A 109 6.73 -6.60 21.76
C SER A 109 5.41 -6.93 21.07
N THR A 110 4.36 -7.22 21.85
CA THR A 110 3.04 -7.63 21.35
C THR A 110 1.93 -6.69 21.83
N ASP A 111 2.25 -5.49 22.24
CA ASP A 111 1.34 -4.48 22.75
C ASP A 111 0.72 -3.63 21.62
N TRP A 112 0.39 -4.23 20.49
CA TRP A 112 -0.12 -3.60 19.28
C TRP A 112 -1.21 -4.44 18.59
N ASP A 113 -2.02 -3.80 17.76
CA ASP A 113 -2.98 -4.43 16.86
C ASP A 113 -2.44 -4.51 15.43
N PHE A 114 -1.62 -3.52 15.05
CA PHE A 114 -0.88 -3.44 13.79
C PHE A 114 0.59 -3.14 14.08
N ALA A 115 1.50 -3.88 13.47
CA ALA A 115 2.93 -3.61 13.57
C ALA A 115 3.58 -3.60 12.20
N ALA A 116 4.13 -2.47 11.80
CA ALA A 116 4.83 -2.30 10.52
C ALA A 116 6.30 -1.97 10.72
N ASP A 117 7.08 -2.31 9.71
CA ASP A 117 8.45 -1.88 9.54
C ASP A 117 8.57 -0.99 8.29
N ASN A 118 9.76 -0.44 8.06
CA ASN A 118 10.01 0.35 6.86
C ASN A 118 10.02 -0.53 5.61
N ILE A 119 9.74 0.07 4.46
CA ILE A 119 9.78 -0.59 3.16
C ILE A 119 10.96 -0.08 2.36
N MET A 120 11.74 -1.01 1.82
CA MET A 120 12.78 -0.75 0.86
C MET A 120 12.17 -0.78 -0.55
N LEU A 121 12.25 0.33 -1.26
CA LEU A 121 11.73 0.51 -2.60
C LEU A 121 12.89 0.37 -3.60
N ILE A 122 12.86 -0.67 -4.42
CA ILE A 122 13.90 -1.06 -5.37
C ILE A 122 13.36 -0.89 -6.78
N ARG A 123 14.09 -0.21 -7.66
CA ARG A 123 13.67 -0.10 -9.06
C ARG A 123 13.92 -1.41 -9.82
N ASP A 124 12.96 -1.82 -10.65
CA ASP A 124 13.03 -3.07 -11.46
C ASP A 124 14.13 -3.03 -12.54
N ASP A 125 14.65 -1.83 -12.88
CA ASP A 125 15.74 -1.64 -13.83
C ASP A 125 17.15 -1.84 -13.23
N THR A 126 17.23 -2.10 -11.91
CA THR A 126 18.48 -2.40 -11.25
C THR A 126 18.75 -3.90 -11.31
N ALA A 127 19.93 -4.29 -11.80
CA ALA A 127 20.42 -5.67 -11.74
C ALA A 127 20.74 -6.10 -10.29
N THR A 128 19.93 -5.68 -9.34
CA THR A 128 20.13 -5.92 -7.92
C THR A 128 19.71 -7.36 -7.61
N ASP A 129 20.66 -8.19 -7.25
CA ASP A 129 20.39 -9.52 -6.73
C ASP A 129 19.73 -9.40 -5.34
N VAL A 130 18.42 -9.53 -5.32
CA VAL A 130 17.60 -9.38 -4.09
C VAL A 130 18.03 -10.35 -2.98
N SER A 131 18.63 -11.50 -3.32
CA SER A 131 19.13 -12.48 -2.35
C SER A 131 20.32 -11.98 -1.53
N LYS A 132 21.01 -10.95 -2.01
CA LYS A 132 22.18 -10.33 -1.36
C LYS A 132 21.87 -9.04 -0.63
N ILE A 133 20.60 -8.61 -0.62
CA ILE A 133 20.21 -7.40 0.08
C ILE A 133 20.19 -7.69 1.59
N VAL A 134 21.05 -6.97 2.31
CA VAL A 134 21.05 -6.95 3.76
C VAL A 134 20.30 -5.71 4.23
N ALA A 135 19.33 -5.91 5.13
CA ALA A 135 18.63 -4.78 5.74
C ALA A 135 19.64 -3.89 6.49
N PRO A 136 19.63 -2.56 6.24
CA PRO A 136 20.47 -1.66 7.01
C PRO A 136 20.06 -1.67 8.49
N ALA A 137 21.03 -1.45 9.38
CA ALA A 137 20.74 -1.24 10.78
C ALA A 137 20.04 0.11 10.96
N PHE A 138 18.78 0.07 11.38
CA PHE A 138 18.02 1.25 11.79
C PHE A 138 17.88 1.25 13.32
N SER A 139 17.67 2.45 13.90
CA SER A 139 17.25 2.54 15.31
C SER A 139 15.95 1.75 15.49
N ALA A 140 15.97 0.85 16.46
CA ALA A 140 14.84 -0.06 16.73
C ALA A 140 13.74 0.57 17.59
N ASP A 141 13.85 1.87 17.93
CA ASP A 141 12.86 2.52 18.80
C ASP A 141 11.49 2.48 18.15
N PRO A 142 10.51 1.80 18.76
CA PRO A 142 9.17 1.72 18.23
C PRO A 142 8.47 3.06 18.38
N GLU A 143 7.66 3.39 17.38
CA GLU A 143 6.80 4.57 17.36
C GLU A 143 5.35 4.11 17.18
N PHE A 144 4.41 4.73 17.88
CA PHE A 144 3.00 4.52 17.63
C PHE A 144 2.46 5.67 16.78
N LEU A 145 1.86 5.31 15.65
CA LEU A 145 1.15 6.28 14.81
C LEU A 145 -0.21 6.58 15.44
N ASP A 146 -0.62 7.84 15.36
CA ASP A 146 -1.99 8.26 15.58
C ASP A 146 -2.75 8.43 14.25
N PHE A 147 -4.07 8.62 14.35
CA PHE A 147 -4.95 8.78 13.21
C PHE A 147 -4.55 9.98 12.33
N GLU A 148 -4.32 11.13 12.94
CA GLU A 148 -4.01 12.39 12.24
C GLU A 148 -2.73 12.26 11.44
N ARG A 149 -1.67 11.76 12.06
CA ARG A 149 -0.38 11.57 11.41
C ARG A 149 -0.46 10.55 10.28
N PHE A 150 -1.22 9.46 10.48
CA PHE A 150 -1.45 8.48 9.42
C PHE A 150 -2.15 9.12 8.21
N ILE A 151 -3.25 9.83 8.43
CA ILE A 151 -4.00 10.48 7.34
C ILE A 151 -3.15 11.56 6.65
N GLU A 152 -2.46 12.43 7.39
CA GLU A 152 -1.57 13.45 6.82
C GLU A 152 -0.44 12.85 5.99
N GLY A 153 0.14 11.73 6.46
CA GLY A 153 1.18 10.98 5.76
C GLY A 153 0.72 10.39 4.41
N ASN A 154 -0.60 10.38 4.14
CA ASN A 154 -1.16 9.93 2.85
C ASN A 154 -1.51 11.09 1.89
N ILE A 155 -1.35 12.34 2.32
CA ILE A 155 -1.54 13.49 1.44
C ILE A 155 -0.27 13.72 0.62
N SER A 156 -0.24 13.18 -0.58
CA SER A 156 0.93 13.31 -1.46
C SER A 156 1.16 14.76 -1.91
N SER A 157 2.43 15.15 -2.00
CA SER A 157 2.87 16.45 -2.52
C SER A 157 3.68 16.24 -3.80
N ARG A 158 3.50 17.11 -4.79
CA ARG A 158 4.29 17.07 -6.05
C ARG A 158 5.80 17.26 -5.83
N ARG A 159 6.20 17.83 -4.68
CA ARG A 159 7.60 18.15 -4.34
C ARG A 159 8.28 17.08 -3.47
N VAL A 160 7.53 16.14 -2.94
CA VAL A 160 8.03 15.10 -2.05
C VAL A 160 7.90 13.75 -2.76
N GLN A 161 8.96 12.95 -2.74
CA GLN A 161 8.89 11.57 -3.25
C GLN A 161 7.85 10.79 -2.45
N ARG A 162 7.21 9.80 -3.11
CA ARG A 162 6.21 8.93 -2.48
C ARG A 162 6.71 8.39 -1.15
N GLY A 163 5.94 8.60 -0.12
CA GLY A 163 6.18 8.19 1.25
C GLY A 163 4.87 8.02 2.00
N GLU A 164 3.79 7.72 1.25
CA GLU A 164 2.46 7.57 1.82
C GLU A 164 2.42 6.36 2.77
N LEU A 165 1.99 6.59 4.02
CA LEU A 165 1.96 5.57 5.08
C LEU A 165 0.96 4.44 4.82
N GLY A 166 0.00 4.64 3.93
CA GLY A 166 -0.91 3.58 3.45
C GLY A 166 -0.21 2.48 2.65
N PHE A 167 1.04 2.68 2.21
CA PHE A 167 1.84 1.61 1.60
C PHE A 167 2.48 0.67 2.61
N LEU A 168 2.51 1.02 3.90
CA LEU A 168 3.04 0.12 4.92
C LEU A 168 2.33 -1.25 4.85
N LYS A 169 3.10 -2.30 5.13
CA LYS A 169 2.62 -3.69 5.12
C LYS A 169 2.70 -4.28 6.53
N PRO A 170 1.79 -3.89 7.43
CA PRO A 170 1.83 -4.35 8.80
C PRO A 170 1.55 -5.85 8.94
N VAL A 171 2.06 -6.40 10.02
CA VAL A 171 1.46 -7.58 10.65
C VAL A 171 0.22 -7.11 11.42
N ILE A 172 -0.87 -7.81 11.24
CA ILE A 172 -2.20 -7.42 11.76
C ILE A 172 -2.69 -8.48 12.72
N SER A 173 -3.19 -8.08 13.89
CA SER A 173 -3.87 -8.96 14.81
C SER A 173 -5.22 -9.40 14.23
N ARG A 174 -5.39 -10.70 14.00
CA ARG A 174 -6.68 -11.27 13.58
C ARG A 174 -7.77 -10.97 14.60
N ALA A 175 -7.45 -11.08 15.89
CA ALA A 175 -8.40 -10.82 16.96
C ALA A 175 -8.97 -9.38 16.91
N PHE A 176 -8.16 -8.40 16.49
CA PHE A 176 -8.63 -7.03 16.29
C PHE A 176 -9.58 -6.95 15.10
N LEU A 177 -9.22 -7.52 13.95
CA LEU A 177 -10.08 -7.53 12.76
C LEU A 177 -11.43 -8.19 13.05
N ASP A 178 -11.42 -9.35 13.71
CA ASP A 178 -12.63 -10.13 13.98
C ASP A 178 -13.52 -9.46 15.02
N ARG A 179 -12.94 -8.87 16.08
CA ARG A 179 -13.68 -8.12 17.11
C ARG A 179 -14.47 -6.96 16.50
N HIS A 180 -13.90 -6.30 15.51
CA HIS A 180 -14.49 -5.11 14.88
C HIS A 180 -15.16 -5.40 13.53
N GLY A 181 -15.20 -6.65 13.10
CA GLY A 181 -15.75 -7.04 11.79
C GLY A 181 -15.03 -6.39 10.61
N LEU A 182 -13.74 -6.04 10.77
CA LEU A 182 -12.98 -5.36 9.74
C LEU A 182 -12.54 -6.33 8.63
N ARG A 183 -12.80 -5.93 7.40
CA ARG A 183 -12.34 -6.60 6.17
C ARG A 183 -12.02 -5.52 5.13
N TYR A 184 -11.26 -5.86 4.10
CA TYR A 184 -11.04 -4.97 2.97
C TYR A 184 -12.34 -4.61 2.27
N ASP A 185 -12.52 -3.35 1.86
CA ASP A 185 -13.65 -2.95 1.01
C ASP A 185 -13.41 -3.43 -0.42
N GLU A 186 -14.23 -4.37 -0.88
CA GLU A 186 -14.12 -4.99 -2.20
C GLU A 186 -14.48 -4.06 -3.35
N ASN A 187 -15.07 -2.90 -3.06
CA ASN A 187 -15.32 -1.85 -4.05
C ASN A 187 -14.09 -1.01 -4.33
N LEU A 188 -13.06 -1.07 -3.47
CA LEU A 188 -11.81 -0.33 -3.65
C LEU A 188 -10.79 -1.15 -4.43
N ARG A 189 -10.20 -0.52 -5.44
CA ARG A 189 -9.06 -1.00 -6.23
C ARG A 189 -7.86 -0.08 -6.15
N LEU A 190 -7.98 0.98 -5.37
CA LEU A 190 -6.94 1.95 -5.05
C LEU A 190 -7.13 2.39 -3.61
N GLY A 191 -6.04 2.33 -2.82
CA GLY A 191 -6.03 2.77 -1.43
C GLY A 191 -6.80 1.86 -0.48
N GLU A 192 -6.99 0.59 -0.82
CA GLU A 192 -7.66 -0.41 0.00
C GLU A 192 -6.93 -0.65 1.32
N ASP A 193 -5.57 -0.64 1.32
CA ASP A 193 -4.76 -0.73 2.54
C ASP A 193 -4.95 0.52 3.41
N TYR A 194 -4.87 1.73 2.79
CA TYR A 194 -5.11 2.99 3.49
C TYR A 194 -6.49 3.01 4.16
N GLU A 195 -7.54 2.62 3.46
CA GLU A 195 -8.92 2.65 3.93
C GLU A 195 -9.11 1.68 5.12
N LEU A 196 -8.60 0.46 5.02
CA LEU A 196 -8.65 -0.52 6.12
C LEU A 196 -7.95 0.02 7.37
N TYR A 197 -6.75 0.61 7.19
CA TYR A 197 -5.98 1.14 8.33
C TYR A 197 -6.66 2.38 8.93
N ALA A 198 -7.22 3.27 8.11
CA ALA A 198 -7.97 4.43 8.59
C ALA A 198 -9.19 4.02 9.44
N ARG A 199 -9.94 2.97 9.01
CA ARG A 199 -11.02 2.39 9.84
C ARG A 199 -10.48 1.78 11.13
N ALA A 200 -9.36 1.07 11.06
CA ALA A 200 -8.75 0.49 12.26
C ALA A 200 -8.34 1.57 13.27
N PHE A 201 -7.71 2.66 12.83
CA PHE A 201 -7.40 3.80 13.68
C PHE A 201 -8.66 4.44 14.30
N ALA A 202 -9.72 4.61 13.50
CA ALA A 202 -11.00 5.15 13.99
C ALA A 202 -11.65 4.26 15.08
N LEU A 203 -11.28 2.98 15.11
CA LEU A 203 -11.70 2.00 16.12
C LEU A 203 -10.69 1.83 17.25
N GLY A 204 -9.67 2.69 17.33
CA GLY A 204 -8.70 2.71 18.41
C GLY A 204 -7.55 1.71 18.27
N ALA A 205 -7.24 1.25 17.05
CA ALA A 205 -6.11 0.35 16.81
C ALA A 205 -4.79 0.98 17.26
N ARG A 206 -3.99 0.19 17.97
CA ARG A 206 -2.61 0.53 18.30
C ARG A 206 -1.70 0.14 17.14
N PHE A 207 -1.28 1.12 16.36
CA PHE A 207 -0.44 0.91 15.18
C PHE A 207 1.02 1.25 15.51
N LYS A 208 1.82 0.20 15.73
CA LYS A 208 3.26 0.30 15.97
C LYS A 208 4.02 0.36 14.67
N VAL A 209 5.01 1.24 14.60
CA VAL A 209 6.00 1.29 13.50
C VAL A 209 7.38 1.17 14.10
N ILE A 210 8.20 0.27 13.57
CA ILE A 210 9.62 0.14 13.89
C ILE A 210 10.44 0.60 12.68
N ARG A 211 11.63 1.14 12.95
CA ARG A 211 12.48 1.67 11.87
C ARG A 211 13.34 0.60 11.18
N SER A 212 13.25 -0.66 11.58
CA SER A 212 13.85 -1.75 10.82
C SER A 212 13.20 -1.86 9.43
N CYS A 213 13.88 -2.52 8.52
CA CYS A 213 13.37 -2.74 7.17
C CYS A 213 13.37 -4.23 6.87
N GLY A 214 12.22 -4.83 6.79
CA GLY A 214 12.03 -6.25 6.50
C GLY A 214 11.15 -6.50 5.28
N TYR A 215 10.73 -5.46 4.56
CA TYR A 215 9.92 -5.55 3.36
C TYR A 215 10.63 -4.91 2.18
N GLY A 216 10.86 -5.69 1.10
CA GLY A 216 11.40 -5.22 -0.16
C GLY A 216 10.30 -5.10 -1.22
N ALA A 217 10.06 -3.90 -1.74
CA ALA A 217 9.09 -3.64 -2.77
C ALA A 217 9.76 -3.30 -4.11
N ILE A 218 9.37 -4.00 -5.18
CA ILE A 218 9.87 -3.78 -6.52
C ILE A 218 9.04 -2.71 -7.23
N VAL A 219 9.63 -1.55 -7.46
CA VAL A 219 8.97 -0.41 -8.11
C VAL A 219 9.09 -0.54 -9.62
N ARG A 220 7.98 -0.87 -10.28
CA ARG A 220 7.89 -0.95 -11.75
C ARG A 220 7.23 0.28 -12.33
N ALA A 221 7.60 0.62 -13.55
CA ALA A 221 6.96 1.69 -14.32
C ALA A 221 5.48 1.38 -14.62
N ASP A 222 5.11 0.09 -14.63
CA ASP A 222 3.77 -0.41 -14.96
C ASP A 222 2.97 -0.91 -13.74
N SER A 223 3.36 -0.54 -12.52
CA SER A 223 2.67 -0.95 -11.29
C SER A 223 1.18 -0.61 -11.30
N LEU A 224 0.36 -1.47 -10.69
CA LEU A 224 -1.10 -1.28 -10.58
C LEU A 224 -1.46 0.05 -9.90
N SER A 225 -0.68 0.48 -8.92
CA SER A 225 -0.86 1.78 -8.25
C SER A 225 -0.70 2.99 -9.19
N GLY A 226 0.00 2.82 -10.33
CA GLY A 226 0.13 3.85 -11.37
C GLY A 226 -0.99 3.83 -12.42
N ARG A 227 -1.74 2.72 -12.53
CA ARG A 227 -2.74 2.47 -13.60
C ARG A 227 -4.20 2.52 -13.11
N HIS A 228 -4.47 3.15 -11.97
CA HIS A 228 -5.84 3.28 -11.45
C HIS A 228 -6.73 4.09 -12.41
N LYS A 229 -8.02 3.75 -12.42
CA LYS A 229 -9.04 4.47 -13.19
C LYS A 229 -9.49 5.72 -12.45
N THR A 230 -10.06 6.68 -13.17
CA THR A 230 -10.63 7.90 -12.58
C THR A 230 -11.69 7.58 -11.53
N GLN A 231 -12.50 6.55 -11.76
CA GLN A 231 -13.52 6.11 -10.82
C GLN A 231 -12.94 5.58 -9.49
N ASP A 232 -11.73 5.04 -9.49
CA ASP A 232 -11.09 4.54 -8.27
C ASP A 232 -10.73 5.68 -7.32
N LEU A 233 -10.30 6.85 -7.85
CA LEU A 233 -10.12 8.07 -7.05
C LEU A 233 -11.44 8.55 -6.43
N LYS A 234 -12.54 8.46 -7.18
CA LYS A 234 -13.86 8.82 -6.64
C LYS A 234 -14.24 7.92 -5.47
N ARG A 235 -14.07 6.61 -5.62
CA ARG A 235 -14.40 5.63 -4.58
C ARG A 235 -13.57 5.85 -3.32
N LEU A 236 -12.28 6.13 -3.47
CA LEU A 236 -11.41 6.43 -2.33
C LEU A 236 -11.85 7.69 -1.58
N ALA A 237 -12.19 8.77 -2.30
CA ALA A 237 -12.73 9.98 -1.68
C ALA A 237 -14.12 9.74 -1.04
N ASP A 238 -14.95 8.87 -1.62
CA ASP A 238 -16.26 8.49 -1.04
C ASP A 238 -16.07 7.64 0.24
N ALA A 239 -15.00 6.83 0.32
CA ALA A 239 -14.64 6.10 1.53
C ALA A 239 -14.25 7.05 2.69
N ASP A 240 -13.49 8.12 2.40
CA ASP A 240 -13.21 9.16 3.40
C ASP A 240 -14.49 9.84 3.90
N LEU A 241 -15.45 10.11 3.00
CA LEU A 241 -16.76 10.64 3.40
C LEU A 241 -17.55 9.69 4.30
N ALA A 242 -17.40 8.38 4.08
CA ALA A 242 -18.03 7.39 4.97
C ALA A 242 -17.38 7.40 6.37
N LEU A 243 -16.06 7.50 6.45
CA LEU A 243 -15.33 7.64 7.71
C LEU A 243 -15.71 8.92 8.47
N LEU A 244 -15.95 10.04 7.78
CA LEU A 244 -16.38 11.30 8.41
C LEU A 244 -17.73 11.20 9.14
N LYS A 245 -18.53 10.17 8.87
CA LYS A 245 -19.81 9.90 9.54
C LYS A 245 -19.67 9.17 10.87
N ILE A 246 -18.46 8.76 11.24
CA ILE A 246 -18.20 8.12 12.52
C ILE A 246 -18.26 9.19 13.62
N ASP A 247 -19.28 9.11 14.47
CA ASP A 247 -19.54 10.13 15.50
C ASP A 247 -18.40 10.20 16.54
N SER A 248 -17.79 9.07 16.87
CA SER A 248 -16.70 8.98 17.85
C SER A 248 -15.39 9.62 17.41
N LEU A 249 -15.23 9.98 16.12
CA LEU A 249 -14.02 10.65 15.65
C LEU A 249 -13.94 12.09 16.18
N PRO A 250 -12.83 12.49 16.83
CA PRO A 250 -12.59 13.87 17.24
C PRO A 250 -12.64 14.86 16.06
N GLU A 251 -13.01 16.11 16.31
CA GLU A 251 -13.05 17.13 15.25
C GLU A 251 -11.68 17.41 14.63
N GLY A 252 -10.58 17.28 15.38
CA GLY A 252 -9.23 17.34 14.83
C GLY A 252 -9.00 16.26 13.76
N SER A 253 -9.34 15.01 14.08
CA SER A 253 -9.27 13.87 13.16
C SER A 253 -10.16 14.07 11.93
N LYS A 254 -11.39 14.56 12.13
CA LYS A 254 -12.30 14.88 11.02
C LYS A 254 -11.75 16.00 10.14
N ALA A 255 -11.07 16.99 10.70
CA ALA A 255 -10.47 18.09 9.92
C ALA A 255 -9.36 17.58 8.98
N VAL A 256 -8.49 16.71 9.47
CA VAL A 256 -7.42 16.09 8.68
C VAL A 256 -8.00 15.18 7.60
N LEU A 257 -9.00 14.38 7.94
CA LEU A 257 -9.68 13.50 7.00
C LEU A 257 -10.40 14.28 5.88
N ARG A 258 -11.05 15.42 6.20
CA ARG A 258 -11.61 16.34 5.18
C ARG A 258 -10.54 16.90 4.26
N LYS A 259 -9.30 17.10 4.76
CA LYS A 259 -8.16 17.55 3.95
C LYS A 259 -7.72 16.46 2.97
N HIS A 260 -7.65 15.21 3.41
CA HIS A 260 -7.32 14.07 2.56
C HIS A 260 -8.42 13.82 1.51
N GLU A 261 -9.70 13.78 1.92
CA GLU A 261 -10.84 13.66 1.01
C GLU A 261 -10.77 14.70 -0.12
N ARG A 262 -10.60 15.97 0.26
CA ARG A 262 -10.47 17.07 -0.70
C ARG A 262 -9.32 16.85 -1.68
N HIS A 263 -8.16 16.43 -1.16
CA HIS A 263 -6.98 16.15 -1.97
C HIS A 263 -7.24 15.05 -3.02
N VAL A 264 -7.87 13.95 -2.63
CA VAL A 264 -8.22 12.84 -3.54
C VAL A 264 -9.34 13.26 -4.50
N ARG A 265 -10.35 13.98 -4.00
CA ARG A 265 -11.47 14.50 -4.80
C ARG A 265 -11.01 15.48 -5.87
N ASP A 266 -10.04 16.33 -5.57
CA ASP A 266 -9.48 17.28 -6.54
C ASP A 266 -8.70 16.57 -7.64
N LYS A 267 -7.96 15.50 -7.30
CA LYS A 267 -7.33 14.61 -8.29
C LYS A 267 -8.38 13.95 -9.19
N TYR A 268 -9.46 13.44 -8.60
CA TYR A 268 -10.58 12.87 -9.35
C TYR A 268 -11.16 13.88 -10.33
N ARG A 269 -11.47 15.10 -9.88
CA ARG A 269 -12.09 16.15 -10.72
C ARG A 269 -11.21 16.53 -11.91
N LEU A 270 -9.92 16.72 -11.66
CA LEU A 270 -8.97 17.01 -12.74
C LEU A 270 -8.90 15.86 -13.75
N ARG A 271 -8.78 14.63 -13.27
CA ARG A 271 -8.68 13.47 -14.17
C ARG A 271 -9.97 13.24 -14.96
N ASN A 272 -11.12 13.38 -14.30
CA ASN A 272 -12.43 13.28 -14.97
C ASN A 272 -12.62 14.37 -16.04
N PHE A 273 -12.12 15.58 -15.80
CA PHE A 273 -12.08 16.64 -16.82
C PHE A 273 -11.25 16.20 -18.04
N LEU A 274 -10.09 15.59 -17.82
CA LEU A 274 -9.24 15.11 -18.92
C LEU A 274 -9.88 13.95 -19.68
N ASP A 275 -10.56 13.04 -18.99
CA ASP A 275 -11.27 11.92 -19.60
C ASP A 275 -12.46 12.44 -20.45
N VAL A 276 -13.29 13.34 -19.91
CA VAL A 276 -14.39 13.98 -20.65
C VAL A 276 -13.88 14.73 -21.88
N LYS A 277 -12.72 15.42 -21.74
CA LYS A 277 -12.09 16.10 -22.87
C LYS A 277 -11.67 15.12 -23.97
N ALA A 278 -11.09 13.98 -23.59
CA ALA A 278 -10.63 12.96 -24.53
C ALA A 278 -11.81 12.26 -25.23
N GLU A 279 -12.89 11.97 -24.49
CA GLU A 279 -14.04 11.21 -25.01
C GLU A 279 -15.06 12.08 -25.76
N ARG A 280 -15.32 13.32 -25.28
CA ARG A 280 -16.46 14.16 -25.72
C ARG A 280 -16.03 15.57 -26.18
N GLY A 281 -14.74 15.84 -26.22
CA GLY A 281 -14.17 17.10 -26.67
C GLY A 281 -14.19 18.24 -25.63
N MET A 282 -13.58 19.35 -26.03
CA MET A 282 -13.33 20.50 -25.12
C MET A 282 -14.62 21.18 -24.63
N ALA A 283 -15.67 21.26 -25.45
CA ALA A 283 -16.93 21.89 -25.05
C ALA A 283 -17.58 21.17 -23.86
N SER A 284 -17.63 19.83 -23.91
CA SER A 284 -18.15 19.00 -22.81
C SER A 284 -17.29 19.09 -21.55
N ALA A 285 -15.98 19.12 -21.73
CA ALA A 285 -15.05 19.29 -20.59
C ALA A 285 -15.20 20.68 -19.93
N ALA A 286 -15.36 21.74 -20.73
CA ALA A 286 -15.62 23.07 -20.22
C ALA A 286 -16.96 23.14 -19.47
N ALA A 287 -18.01 22.54 -19.98
CA ALA A 287 -19.30 22.44 -19.29
C ALA A 287 -19.16 21.71 -17.95
N TYR A 288 -18.42 20.59 -17.89
CA TYR A 288 -18.13 19.90 -16.63
C TYR A 288 -17.36 20.77 -15.63
N ALA A 289 -16.34 21.49 -16.10
CA ALA A 289 -15.56 22.39 -15.23
C ALA A 289 -16.40 23.54 -14.66
N LEU A 290 -17.26 24.13 -15.48
CA LEU A 290 -18.11 25.28 -15.11
C LEU A 290 -19.36 24.87 -14.30
N ALA A 291 -19.70 23.57 -14.25
CA ALA A 291 -20.88 23.09 -13.53
C ALA A 291 -20.86 23.39 -12.03
N SER A 292 -19.68 23.61 -11.43
CA SER A 292 -19.53 24.03 -10.03
C SER A 292 -18.16 24.66 -9.77
N GLN A 293 -18.09 25.55 -8.77
CA GLN A 293 -16.82 26.09 -8.29
C GLN A 293 -15.90 24.98 -7.76
N SER A 294 -16.49 23.96 -7.16
CA SER A 294 -15.75 22.79 -6.66
C SER A 294 -15.04 22.02 -7.77
N ASN A 295 -15.56 22.01 -9.01
CA ASN A 295 -14.88 21.44 -10.16
C ASN A 295 -13.85 22.42 -10.74
N LEU A 296 -14.25 23.68 -10.91
CA LEU A 296 -13.45 24.69 -11.61
C LEU A 296 -12.08 24.93 -10.97
N ILE A 297 -12.07 25.16 -9.65
CA ILE A 297 -10.84 25.53 -8.93
C ILE A 297 -9.74 24.46 -9.06
N PRO A 298 -9.97 23.19 -8.75
CA PRO A 298 -8.92 22.16 -8.85
C PRO A 298 -8.50 21.89 -10.29
N ILE A 299 -9.43 21.98 -11.26
CA ILE A 299 -9.12 21.83 -12.68
C ILE A 299 -8.21 22.95 -13.16
N VAL A 300 -8.56 24.21 -12.88
CA VAL A 300 -7.73 25.36 -13.27
C VAL A 300 -6.33 25.28 -12.62
N ARG A 301 -6.26 24.98 -11.31
CA ARG A 301 -4.98 24.78 -10.61
C ARG A 301 -4.14 23.67 -11.21
N GLY A 302 -4.76 22.51 -11.51
CA GLY A 302 -4.07 21.35 -12.08
C GLY A 302 -3.52 21.66 -13.47
N VAL A 303 -4.37 22.16 -14.36
CA VAL A 303 -3.98 22.53 -15.74
C VAL A 303 -2.91 23.65 -15.76
N ALA A 304 -3.04 24.66 -14.91
CA ALA A 304 -2.05 25.74 -14.81
C ALA A 304 -0.70 25.18 -14.31
N SER A 305 -0.70 24.35 -13.28
CA SER A 305 0.50 23.73 -12.76
C SER A 305 1.20 22.85 -13.82
N ASP A 306 0.44 22.03 -14.56
CA ASP A 306 1.01 21.15 -15.58
C ASP A 306 1.62 21.95 -16.74
N LYS A 307 0.98 23.06 -17.13
CA LYS A 307 1.53 23.99 -18.13
C LYS A 307 2.77 24.72 -17.66
N LEU A 308 2.80 25.17 -16.41
CA LEU A 308 3.98 25.78 -15.81
C LEU A 308 5.15 24.80 -15.73
N ASP A 309 4.90 23.56 -15.28
CA ASP A 309 5.91 22.51 -15.23
C ASP A 309 6.45 22.15 -16.66
N ALA A 310 5.58 22.17 -17.66
CA ALA A 310 5.98 21.97 -19.06
C ALA A 310 6.84 23.15 -19.57
N LEU A 311 6.45 24.38 -19.24
CA LEU A 311 7.21 25.59 -19.61
C LEU A 311 8.59 25.61 -18.94
N PHE A 312 8.69 25.33 -17.64
CA PHE A 312 9.96 25.25 -16.92
C PHE A 312 10.88 24.17 -17.49
N ARG A 313 10.33 23.03 -17.90
CA ARG A 313 11.10 21.99 -18.60
C ARG A 313 11.65 22.50 -19.94
N HIS A 314 10.83 23.21 -20.70
CA HIS A 314 11.21 23.71 -22.02
C HIS A 314 12.29 24.79 -21.93
N VAL A 315 12.24 25.63 -20.91
CA VAL A 315 13.21 26.74 -20.68
C VAL A 315 14.45 26.28 -19.90
N GLY A 316 14.55 24.99 -19.54
CA GLY A 316 15.68 24.45 -18.79
C GLY A 316 15.74 24.90 -17.31
N LEU A 317 14.71 25.56 -16.82
CA LEU A 317 14.58 26.05 -15.44
C LEU A 317 13.92 25.03 -14.49
N SER A 318 13.55 23.85 -14.97
CA SER A 318 13.12 22.77 -14.09
C SER A 318 14.22 22.46 -13.09
N PRO A 319 13.94 22.40 -11.78
CA PRO A 319 14.88 21.85 -10.85
C PRO A 319 15.27 20.46 -11.38
N ARG A 320 16.59 20.23 -11.59
CA ARG A 320 17.07 18.91 -12.01
C ARG A 320 16.40 17.91 -11.09
N GLN A 321 15.51 17.09 -11.63
CA GLN A 321 15.00 15.93 -10.89
C GLN A 321 16.27 15.15 -10.53
N GLN A 322 16.61 15.14 -9.25
CA GLN A 322 17.67 14.25 -8.81
C GLN A 322 17.29 12.86 -9.28
N PRO A 323 18.19 12.12 -9.94
CA PRO A 323 17.89 10.77 -10.37
C PRO A 323 17.37 10.02 -9.14
N VAL A 324 16.19 9.42 -9.28
CA VAL A 324 15.61 8.62 -8.20
C VAL A 324 16.65 7.53 -7.89
N PRO A 325 17.15 7.45 -6.66
CA PRO A 325 18.15 6.47 -6.32
C PRO A 325 17.63 5.06 -6.63
N PRO A 326 18.48 4.12 -7.01
CA PRO A 326 18.09 2.75 -7.35
C PRO A 326 17.39 2.05 -6.15
N LEU A 327 17.70 2.50 -4.95
CA LEU A 327 17.15 2.01 -3.69
C LEU A 327 16.82 3.20 -2.79
N ARG A 328 15.61 3.21 -2.23
CA ARG A 328 15.16 4.21 -1.24
C ARG A 328 14.24 3.56 -0.22
N TYR A 329 14.00 4.26 0.88
CA TYR A 329 13.09 3.80 1.93
C TYR A 329 11.80 4.60 1.92
N LEU A 330 10.68 3.95 2.26
CA LEU A 330 9.36 4.59 2.33
C LEU A 330 9.36 5.68 3.40
N MET A 331 9.83 5.34 4.60
CA MET A 331 10.00 6.30 5.69
C MET A 331 11.44 6.82 5.66
N ALA A 332 11.58 8.14 5.50
CA ALA A 332 12.88 8.78 5.61
C ALA A 332 13.42 8.56 7.04
N GLY A 333 14.44 7.72 7.17
CA GLY A 333 15.19 7.55 8.39
C GLY A 333 16.33 8.56 8.44
N THR A 334 16.63 9.10 9.61
CA THR A 334 17.97 9.60 9.86
C THR A 334 18.91 8.40 9.77
N SER A 335 19.54 8.21 8.60
CA SER A 335 20.62 7.25 8.49
C SER A 335 21.70 7.69 9.50
N THR A 336 21.92 6.91 10.53
CA THR A 336 23.20 6.95 11.20
C THR A 336 24.20 6.47 10.14
N SER A 337 24.96 7.41 9.56
CA SER A 337 26.08 7.08 8.72
C SER A 337 26.92 6.04 9.45
N PRO A 338 27.32 4.94 8.82
CA PRO A 338 28.31 4.07 9.44
C PRO A 338 29.55 4.94 9.62
N ASN A 339 29.96 5.14 10.87
CA ASN A 339 31.25 5.72 11.18
C ASN A 339 32.32 4.99 10.39
N LYS A 340 33.17 5.79 9.75
CA LYS A 340 34.37 5.38 9.00
C LYS A 340 35.27 4.47 9.81
#